data_917a3dc8ee3ecd43fac8c5f0757ccb59
#
_entry.id   917a3dc8ee3ecd43fac8c5f0757ccb59
#
_cell.length_a   1.000
_cell.length_b   1.000
_cell.length_c   1.000
_cell.angle_alpha   90.00
_cell.angle_beta   90.00
_cell.angle_gamma   90.00
#
_symmetry.space_group_name_H-M   'P 1'
#
loop_
_entity.id
_entity.type
_entity.pdbx_description
1 polymer ?
#
loop_
_entity_poly.entity_id
_entity_poly.type
_entity_poly.pdbx_seq_one_letter_code
_entity_poly.pdbx_strand_id
1 'polypeptide(L)'
;EVFEYPEDFFKERIHNIRRPKPDDYQIKEAAELIKKSKKPLIISGGGVFYSDATDELSSFAIKHNIPVTQTVMGYSTIKKDHSHYLGAIGGLGGRAANNLSKETDMAIAIGTKLADFTTGSWTNFENPNFKLVSINAARFDANKHMAQAIVGDAKVSLIELSQALGNWKSDDNWYKKSRIELKNWESYVDKESGPTNQKLPSYAHVIGACYRNSDPSDIAVTAAGGLVGEVIQVWKPRELNTHETE
;
A
#
# COMPACT_ATOMS: atom_id res chain seq x y z
N GLU A 1 25.92 -2.39 27.64
CA GLU A 1 27.07 -3.25 27.26
C GLU A 1 27.66 -2.73 25.97
N VAL A 2 28.98 -2.70 25.86
CA VAL A 2 29.73 -2.28 24.69
C VAL A 2 30.50 -3.47 24.15
N PHE A 3 30.39 -3.76 22.89
CA PHE A 3 31.09 -4.83 22.21
C PHE A 3 31.93 -4.24 21.06
N GLU A 4 33.07 -4.84 20.80
CA GLU A 4 33.81 -4.59 19.57
C GLU A 4 33.15 -5.37 18.44
N TYR A 5 33.02 -4.70 17.29
CA TYR A 5 32.51 -5.37 16.11
C TYR A 5 33.55 -6.37 15.59
N PRO A 6 33.14 -7.61 15.24
CA PRO A 6 34.06 -8.55 14.62
C PRO A 6 34.55 -8.02 13.25
N GLU A 7 35.77 -8.34 12.87
CA GLU A 7 36.37 -7.88 11.60
C GLU A 7 35.47 -8.22 10.39
N ASP A 8 34.76 -9.35 10.43
CA ASP A 8 33.86 -9.78 9.36
C ASP A 8 32.63 -8.89 9.19
N PHE A 9 32.31 -8.04 10.16
CA PHE A 9 31.20 -7.11 10.08
C PHE A 9 31.39 -6.04 8.99
N PHE A 10 32.63 -5.63 8.77
CA PHE A 10 32.99 -4.58 7.80
C PHE A 10 33.34 -5.14 6.42
N LYS A 11 33.30 -6.45 6.21
CA LYS A 11 33.56 -7.06 4.91
C LYS A 11 32.33 -6.90 4.00
N GLU A 12 32.61 -6.64 2.73
CA GLU A 12 31.57 -6.65 1.70
C GLU A 12 30.86 -8.01 1.66
N ARG A 13 29.53 -7.99 1.62
CA ARG A 13 28.68 -9.17 1.54
C ARG A 13 27.72 -9.04 0.37
N ILE A 14 27.74 -10.01 -0.52
CA ILE A 14 26.78 -10.11 -1.63
C ILE A 14 25.66 -11.04 -1.21
N HIS A 15 24.43 -10.53 -1.15
CA HIS A 15 23.23 -11.31 -0.84
C HIS A 15 22.45 -11.62 -2.10
N ASN A 16 22.30 -12.90 -2.44
CA ASN A 16 21.43 -13.34 -3.52
C ASN A 16 19.99 -13.47 -2.99
N ILE A 17 19.13 -12.54 -3.38
CA ILE A 17 17.72 -12.54 -3.00
C ILE A 17 17.01 -13.64 -3.78
N ARG A 18 16.45 -14.62 -3.07
CA ARG A 18 15.60 -15.65 -3.64
C ARG A 18 14.15 -15.21 -3.64
N ARG A 19 13.43 -15.52 -4.72
CA ARG A 19 12.00 -15.26 -4.85
C ARG A 19 11.21 -16.57 -4.73
N PRO A 20 10.76 -16.96 -3.51
CA PRO A 20 10.04 -18.22 -3.34
C PRO A 20 8.72 -18.18 -4.10
N LYS A 21 8.47 -19.21 -4.91
CA LYS A 21 7.20 -19.40 -5.58
C LYS A 21 6.14 -19.84 -4.55
N PRO A 22 4.91 -19.29 -4.60
CA PRO A 22 3.81 -19.76 -3.76
C PRO A 22 3.36 -21.15 -4.17
N ASP A 23 2.66 -21.82 -3.28
CA ASP A 23 2.00 -23.10 -3.55
C ASP A 23 0.81 -22.90 -4.52
N ASP A 24 0.69 -23.76 -5.53
CA ASP A 24 -0.36 -23.66 -6.55
C ASP A 24 -1.78 -23.78 -5.96
N TYR A 25 -1.93 -24.56 -4.86
CA TYR A 25 -3.21 -24.69 -4.16
C TYR A 25 -3.60 -23.38 -3.47
N GLN A 26 -2.65 -22.69 -2.83
CA GLN A 26 -2.89 -21.38 -2.22
C GLN A 26 -3.32 -20.35 -3.26
N ILE A 27 -2.68 -20.32 -4.42
CA ILE A 27 -3.06 -19.44 -5.54
C ILE A 27 -4.49 -19.73 -6.01
N LYS A 28 -4.83 -21.01 -6.21
CA LYS A 28 -6.16 -21.42 -6.66
C LYS A 28 -7.25 -21.02 -5.67
N GLU A 29 -7.07 -21.31 -4.39
CA GLU A 29 -8.06 -20.93 -3.35
C GLU A 29 -8.23 -19.43 -3.23
N ALA A 30 -7.12 -18.68 -3.25
CA ALA A 30 -7.18 -17.22 -3.22
C ALA A 30 -7.91 -16.65 -4.45
N ALA A 31 -7.63 -17.18 -5.64
CA ALA A 31 -8.32 -16.75 -6.87
C ALA A 31 -9.83 -17.00 -6.80
N GLU A 32 -10.25 -18.19 -6.33
CA GLU A 32 -11.68 -18.52 -6.17
C GLU A 32 -12.38 -17.64 -5.12
N LEU A 33 -11.64 -17.24 -4.08
CA LEU A 33 -12.15 -16.31 -3.07
C LEU A 33 -12.30 -14.90 -3.63
N ILE A 34 -11.29 -14.40 -4.35
CA ILE A 34 -11.29 -13.08 -4.97
C ILE A 34 -12.40 -12.96 -6.03
N LYS A 35 -12.63 -14.00 -6.85
CA LYS A 35 -13.69 -14.01 -7.87
C LYS A 35 -15.09 -13.80 -7.31
N LYS A 36 -15.32 -14.11 -6.02
CA LYS A 36 -16.60 -13.91 -5.34
C LYS A 36 -16.78 -12.49 -4.78
N SER A 37 -15.71 -11.71 -4.73
CA SER A 37 -15.73 -10.35 -4.21
C SER A 37 -16.42 -9.39 -5.19
N LYS A 38 -17.14 -8.42 -4.62
CA LYS A 38 -17.75 -7.31 -5.33
C LYS A 38 -17.06 -5.98 -5.07
N LYS A 39 -16.32 -5.90 -3.95
CA LYS A 39 -15.66 -4.68 -3.48
C LYS A 39 -14.21 -4.95 -3.05
N PRO A 40 -13.36 -5.48 -3.94
CA PRO A 40 -11.98 -5.81 -3.56
C PRO A 40 -11.13 -4.53 -3.43
N LEU A 41 -10.15 -4.58 -2.51
CA LEU A 41 -9.20 -3.51 -2.25
C LEU A 41 -7.80 -4.10 -2.10
N ILE A 42 -6.82 -3.57 -2.83
CA ILE A 42 -5.42 -3.93 -2.65
C ILE A 42 -4.81 -3.06 -1.55
N ILE A 43 -4.01 -3.69 -0.66
CA ILE A 43 -3.19 -3.02 0.34
C ILE A 43 -1.73 -3.35 0.05
N SER A 44 -1.01 -2.39 -0.54
CA SER A 44 0.39 -2.53 -0.91
C SER A 44 1.30 -2.15 0.25
N GLY A 45 2.18 -3.05 0.66
CA GLY A 45 3.18 -2.84 1.70
C GLY A 45 4.61 -2.80 1.15
N GLY A 46 5.60 -2.60 2.04
CA GLY A 46 7.02 -2.51 1.69
C GLY A 46 7.57 -3.76 1.00
N GLY A 47 6.98 -4.92 1.21
CA GLY A 47 7.36 -6.16 0.51
C GLY A 47 7.23 -6.09 -1.00
N VAL A 48 6.42 -5.15 -1.54
CA VAL A 48 6.35 -4.89 -2.98
C VAL A 48 7.65 -4.31 -3.50
N PHE A 49 8.28 -3.37 -2.76
CA PHE A 49 9.60 -2.85 -3.11
C PHE A 49 10.67 -3.93 -3.03
N TYR A 50 10.74 -4.64 -1.90
CA TYR A 50 11.74 -5.69 -1.69
C TYR A 50 11.63 -6.84 -2.69
N SER A 51 10.46 -7.05 -3.27
CA SER A 51 10.23 -8.02 -4.34
C SER A 51 10.44 -7.44 -5.73
N ASP A 52 10.71 -6.13 -5.88
CA ASP A 52 10.76 -5.45 -7.19
C ASP A 52 9.46 -5.75 -7.99
N ALA A 53 8.30 -5.54 -7.36
CA ALA A 53 6.99 -5.95 -7.85
C ALA A 53 6.05 -4.78 -8.18
N THR A 54 6.58 -3.57 -8.35
CA THR A 54 5.78 -2.37 -8.61
C THR A 54 5.06 -2.42 -9.95
N ASP A 55 5.72 -2.95 -10.99
CA ASP A 55 5.13 -3.11 -12.33
C ASP A 55 4.05 -4.20 -12.35
N GLU A 56 4.29 -5.30 -11.65
CA GLU A 56 3.30 -6.37 -11.49
C GLU A 56 2.09 -5.91 -10.69
N LEU A 57 2.29 -5.11 -9.63
CA LEU A 57 1.20 -4.48 -8.86
C LEU A 57 0.36 -3.57 -9.75
N SER A 58 1.00 -2.68 -10.51
CA SER A 58 0.36 -1.76 -11.45
C SER A 58 -0.47 -2.53 -12.48
N SER A 59 0.14 -3.51 -13.14
CA SER A 59 -0.50 -4.35 -14.15
C SER A 59 -1.69 -5.15 -13.59
N PHE A 60 -1.52 -5.71 -12.38
CA PHE A 60 -2.55 -6.47 -11.68
C PHE A 60 -3.76 -5.58 -11.35
N ALA A 61 -3.52 -4.39 -10.80
CA ALA A 61 -4.58 -3.44 -10.46
C ALA A 61 -5.41 -3.03 -11.67
N ILE A 62 -4.75 -2.70 -12.80
CA ILE A 62 -5.41 -2.32 -14.05
C ILE A 62 -6.19 -3.50 -14.64
N LYS A 63 -5.54 -4.66 -14.77
CA LYS A 63 -6.14 -5.83 -15.40
C LYS A 63 -7.40 -6.29 -14.67
N HIS A 64 -7.35 -6.30 -13.34
CA HIS A 64 -8.45 -6.78 -12.49
C HIS A 64 -9.35 -5.68 -11.95
N ASN A 65 -9.09 -4.42 -12.34
CA ASN A 65 -9.90 -3.23 -11.99
C ASN A 65 -10.05 -3.02 -10.47
N ILE A 66 -8.96 -3.17 -9.71
CA ILE A 66 -8.99 -3.11 -8.24
C ILE A 66 -8.26 -1.84 -7.74
N PRO A 67 -8.91 -1.00 -6.92
CA PRO A 67 -8.26 0.15 -6.28
C PRO A 67 -7.09 -0.28 -5.38
N VAL A 68 -6.02 0.53 -5.34
CA VAL A 68 -4.80 0.25 -4.57
C VAL A 68 -4.60 1.30 -3.49
N THR A 69 -4.53 0.83 -2.25
CA THR A 69 -4.06 1.62 -1.10
C THR A 69 -2.63 1.23 -0.74
N GLN A 70 -1.95 2.11 -0.05
CA GLN A 70 -0.57 1.90 0.37
C GLN A 70 -0.44 2.00 1.88
N THR A 71 0.35 1.11 2.48
CA THR A 71 0.75 1.28 3.90
C THR A 71 1.83 2.35 4.01
N VAL A 72 2.16 2.82 5.21
CA VAL A 72 3.28 3.74 5.45
C VAL A 72 4.57 3.19 4.82
N MET A 73 4.92 1.92 5.11
CA MET A 73 6.12 1.26 4.58
C MET A 73 6.01 0.86 3.10
N GLY A 74 4.84 0.93 2.52
CA GLY A 74 4.59 0.69 1.09
C GLY A 74 4.27 1.97 0.33
N TYR A 75 4.46 3.13 0.95
CA TYR A 75 4.15 4.40 0.30
C TYR A 75 5.11 4.64 -0.87
N SER A 76 4.59 5.13 -1.99
CA SER A 76 5.25 5.20 -3.31
C SER A 76 5.50 3.86 -4.04
N THR A 77 4.86 2.75 -3.63
CA THR A 77 4.81 1.52 -4.46
C THR A 77 3.95 1.70 -5.71
N ILE A 78 3.10 2.72 -5.74
CA ILE A 78 2.30 3.14 -6.88
C ILE A 78 2.23 4.67 -6.93
N LYS A 79 2.31 5.26 -8.13
CA LYS A 79 2.32 6.72 -8.30
C LYS A 79 0.93 7.32 -8.16
N LYS A 80 0.85 8.61 -7.77
CA LYS A 80 -0.42 9.33 -7.60
C LYS A 80 -1.27 9.44 -8.88
N ASP A 81 -0.63 9.46 -10.03
CA ASP A 81 -1.28 9.56 -11.35
C ASP A 81 -1.73 8.22 -11.91
N HIS A 82 -1.42 7.12 -11.22
CA HIS A 82 -1.91 5.80 -11.62
C HIS A 82 -3.43 5.71 -11.48
N SER A 83 -4.09 5.18 -12.50
CA SER A 83 -5.57 5.13 -12.57
C SER A 83 -6.26 4.47 -11.38
N HIS A 84 -5.59 3.54 -10.68
CA HIS A 84 -6.13 2.80 -9.54
C HIS A 84 -5.54 3.25 -8.19
N TYR A 85 -4.71 4.30 -8.16
CA TYR A 85 -4.21 4.89 -6.92
C TYR A 85 -5.35 5.39 -6.03
N LEU A 86 -5.28 5.12 -4.73
CA LEU A 86 -6.27 5.55 -3.73
C LEU A 86 -5.64 6.22 -2.49
N GLY A 87 -4.31 6.31 -2.43
CA GLY A 87 -3.59 6.90 -1.31
C GLY A 87 -3.29 5.92 -0.18
N ALA A 88 -2.82 6.44 0.94
CA ALA A 88 -2.46 5.65 2.10
C ALA A 88 -3.66 5.25 2.95
N ILE A 89 -3.61 4.05 3.55
CA ILE A 89 -4.62 3.48 4.45
C ILE A 89 -4.12 3.48 5.90
N GLY A 90 -5.05 3.45 6.83
CA GLY A 90 -4.81 3.26 8.26
C GLY A 90 -4.86 4.53 9.08
N GLY A 91 -4.33 4.50 10.29
CA GLY A 91 -4.38 5.61 11.24
C GLY A 91 -3.66 6.88 10.76
N LEU A 92 -2.67 6.75 9.90
CA LEU A 92 -1.96 7.86 9.25
C LEU A 92 -2.46 8.08 7.80
N GLY A 93 -3.39 7.27 7.33
CA GLY A 93 -3.88 7.29 5.95
C GLY A 93 -4.93 8.35 5.66
N GLY A 94 -5.26 8.47 4.37
CA GLY A 94 -6.25 9.41 3.87
C GLY A 94 -7.69 8.92 4.03
N ARG A 95 -8.63 9.85 4.08
CA ARG A 95 -10.06 9.55 4.22
C ARG A 95 -10.59 8.68 3.10
N ALA A 96 -10.13 8.87 1.85
CA ALA A 96 -10.57 8.08 0.71
C ALA A 96 -10.31 6.59 0.89
N ALA A 97 -9.07 6.22 1.24
CA ALA A 97 -8.67 4.84 1.47
C ALA A 97 -9.43 4.24 2.67
N ASN A 98 -9.55 5.00 3.76
CA ASN A 98 -10.23 4.53 4.98
C ASN A 98 -11.74 4.37 4.78
N ASN A 99 -12.40 5.24 4.01
CA ASN A 99 -13.83 5.07 3.68
C ASN A 99 -14.07 3.80 2.86
N LEU A 100 -13.23 3.54 1.84
CA LEU A 100 -13.38 2.34 1.03
C LEU A 100 -13.07 1.06 1.84
N SER A 101 -12.07 1.11 2.72
CA SER A 101 -11.71 -0.05 3.54
C SER A 101 -12.84 -0.50 4.48
N LYS A 102 -13.68 0.42 4.94
CA LYS A 102 -14.87 0.09 5.76
C LYS A 102 -15.93 -0.70 4.98
N GLU A 103 -16.03 -0.46 3.69
CA GLU A 103 -17.02 -1.11 2.83
C GLU A 103 -16.49 -2.34 2.10
N THR A 104 -15.16 -2.50 2.02
CA THR A 104 -14.57 -3.61 1.26
C THR A 104 -15.04 -4.96 1.79
N ASP A 105 -15.34 -5.88 0.88
CA ASP A 105 -15.63 -7.27 1.22
C ASP A 105 -14.41 -8.18 1.06
N MET A 106 -13.32 -7.65 0.46
CA MET A 106 -12.10 -8.39 0.22
C MET A 106 -10.88 -7.46 0.25
N ALA A 107 -9.97 -7.65 1.19
CA ALA A 107 -8.65 -7.06 1.13
C ALA A 107 -7.64 -8.05 0.53
N ILE A 108 -6.80 -7.58 -0.39
CA ILE A 108 -5.65 -8.30 -0.94
C ILE A 108 -4.40 -7.59 -0.42
N ALA A 109 -3.88 -8.08 0.69
CA ALA A 109 -2.70 -7.52 1.34
C ALA A 109 -1.43 -8.09 0.71
N ILE A 110 -0.55 -7.23 0.21
CA ILE A 110 0.64 -7.63 -0.54
C ILE A 110 1.89 -7.09 0.16
N GLY A 111 2.72 -7.98 0.69
CA GLY A 111 3.98 -7.62 1.33
C GLY A 111 3.83 -6.71 2.55
N THR A 112 2.77 -6.90 3.34
CA THR A 112 2.50 -6.14 4.56
C THR A 112 2.19 -7.06 5.74
N LYS A 113 2.50 -6.59 6.96
CA LYS A 113 2.19 -7.29 8.21
C LYS A 113 0.78 -7.00 8.73
N LEU A 114 0.07 -6.04 8.14
CA LEU A 114 -1.22 -5.53 8.63
C LEU A 114 -1.17 -5.16 10.13
N ALA A 115 -0.16 -4.36 10.50
CA ALA A 115 -0.01 -3.83 11.85
C ALA A 115 -1.13 -2.82 12.19
N ASP A 116 -1.25 -2.46 13.45
CA ASP A 116 -2.32 -1.58 13.98
C ASP A 116 -2.45 -0.27 13.23
N PHE A 117 -1.33 0.40 12.92
CA PHE A 117 -1.38 1.64 12.14
C PHE A 117 -2.00 1.46 10.75
N THR A 118 -1.77 0.32 10.09
CA THR A 118 -2.35 0.02 8.77
C THR A 118 -3.83 -0.30 8.85
N THR A 119 -4.25 -1.00 9.89
CA THR A 119 -5.65 -1.48 10.03
C THR A 119 -6.52 -0.53 10.84
N GLY A 120 -5.93 0.52 11.45
CA GLY A 120 -6.60 1.35 12.44
C GLY A 120 -7.11 0.50 13.61
N SER A 121 -6.28 -0.42 14.12
CA SER A 121 -6.68 -1.42 15.12
C SER A 121 -7.93 -2.22 14.69
N TRP A 122 -8.01 -2.58 13.41
CA TRP A 122 -9.11 -3.28 12.74
C TRP A 122 -10.42 -2.49 12.60
N THR A 123 -10.44 -1.22 12.92
CA THR A 123 -11.63 -0.36 12.72
C THR A 123 -11.88 -0.01 11.25
N ASN A 124 -10.94 -0.31 10.36
CA ASN A 124 -11.07 -0.05 8.93
C ASN A 124 -11.87 -1.13 8.18
N PHE A 125 -12.12 -2.30 8.76
CA PHE A 125 -12.78 -3.42 8.08
C PHE A 125 -14.09 -3.77 8.75
N GLU A 126 -15.11 -2.93 8.55
CA GLU A 126 -16.42 -3.02 9.21
C GLU A 126 -17.42 -3.94 8.47
N ASN A 127 -17.12 -4.33 7.22
CA ASN A 127 -18.03 -5.16 6.44
C ASN A 127 -18.15 -6.58 7.05
N PRO A 128 -19.34 -7.05 7.42
CA PRO A 128 -19.53 -8.36 8.04
C PRO A 128 -19.16 -9.53 7.12
N ASN A 129 -19.09 -9.30 5.82
CA ASN A 129 -18.66 -10.31 4.83
C ASN A 129 -17.19 -10.19 4.46
N PHE A 130 -16.42 -9.37 5.18
CA PHE A 130 -14.99 -9.13 4.91
C PHE A 130 -14.19 -10.43 4.88
N LYS A 131 -13.35 -10.56 3.88
CA LYS A 131 -12.36 -11.64 3.71
C LYS A 131 -10.99 -11.03 3.43
N LEU A 132 -9.96 -11.76 3.79
CA LEU A 132 -8.58 -11.33 3.62
C LEU A 132 -7.79 -12.38 2.82
N VAL A 133 -7.12 -11.95 1.75
CA VAL A 133 -6.04 -12.67 1.08
C VAL A 133 -4.75 -11.97 1.45
N SER A 134 -3.74 -12.71 1.89
CA SER A 134 -2.44 -12.14 2.29
C SER A 134 -1.29 -12.81 1.54
N ILE A 135 -0.57 -12.02 0.76
CA ILE A 135 0.65 -12.41 0.04
C ILE A 135 1.85 -11.93 0.86
N ASN A 136 2.63 -12.86 1.38
CA ASN A 136 3.83 -12.52 2.14
C ASN A 136 4.88 -13.64 2.05
N ALA A 137 6.15 -13.28 1.91
CA ALA A 137 7.26 -14.23 1.95
C ALA A 137 7.45 -14.84 3.34
N ALA A 138 7.08 -14.11 4.40
CA ALA A 138 7.08 -14.59 5.77
C ALA A 138 5.79 -15.37 6.06
N ARG A 139 5.92 -16.68 6.24
CA ARG A 139 4.77 -17.58 6.50
C ARG A 139 3.92 -17.14 7.69
N PHE A 140 4.56 -16.65 8.75
CA PHE A 140 3.85 -16.16 9.93
C PHE A 140 2.93 -14.98 9.58
N ASP A 141 3.44 -13.97 8.86
CA ASP A 141 2.66 -12.80 8.48
C ASP A 141 1.58 -13.10 7.44
N ALA A 142 1.83 -14.05 6.52
CA ALA A 142 0.84 -14.48 5.54
C ALA A 142 -0.40 -15.12 6.19
N ASN A 143 -0.22 -15.86 7.28
CA ASN A 143 -1.31 -16.60 7.95
C ASN A 143 -2.02 -15.82 9.07
N LYS A 144 -1.60 -14.57 9.35
CA LYS A 144 -2.28 -13.74 10.36
C LYS A 144 -3.74 -13.45 10.00
N HIS A 145 -4.53 -13.13 11.03
CA HIS A 145 -5.87 -12.57 10.88
C HIS A 145 -6.83 -13.47 10.09
N MET A 146 -6.64 -14.78 10.18
CA MET A 146 -7.44 -15.79 9.45
C MET A 146 -7.46 -15.54 7.92
N ALA A 147 -6.38 -15.02 7.39
CA ALA A 147 -6.25 -14.76 5.96
C ALA A 147 -6.16 -16.06 5.15
N GLN A 148 -6.68 -16.04 3.92
CA GLN A 148 -6.26 -16.99 2.90
C GLN A 148 -4.82 -16.62 2.50
N ALA A 149 -3.87 -17.41 2.97
CA ALA A 149 -2.46 -17.13 2.79
C ALA A 149 -1.95 -17.52 1.40
N ILE A 150 -1.10 -16.68 0.84
CA ILE A 150 -0.21 -16.98 -0.29
C ILE A 150 1.21 -16.76 0.23
N VAL A 151 1.91 -17.84 0.57
CA VAL A 151 3.28 -17.77 1.12
C VAL A 151 4.27 -17.77 -0.04
N GLY A 152 4.76 -16.58 -0.40
CA GLY A 152 5.66 -16.42 -1.54
C GLY A 152 6.14 -14.98 -1.72
N ASP A 153 7.06 -14.83 -2.65
CA ASP A 153 7.52 -13.52 -3.13
C ASP A 153 6.37 -12.76 -3.79
N ALA A 154 6.27 -11.44 -3.55
CA ALA A 154 5.14 -10.66 -4.06
C ALA A 154 5.09 -10.61 -5.58
N LYS A 155 6.24 -10.50 -6.26
CA LYS A 155 6.33 -10.46 -7.73
C LYS A 155 5.80 -11.74 -8.35
N VAL A 156 6.35 -12.87 -7.93
CA VAL A 156 5.94 -14.18 -8.44
C VAL A 156 4.48 -14.47 -8.11
N SER A 157 4.04 -14.15 -6.89
CA SER A 157 2.66 -14.37 -6.46
C SER A 157 1.65 -13.55 -7.24
N LEU A 158 1.95 -12.29 -7.56
CA LEU A 158 1.08 -11.44 -8.39
C LEU A 158 0.92 -11.98 -9.81
N ILE A 159 2.01 -12.47 -10.42
CA ILE A 159 1.99 -13.08 -11.75
C ILE A 159 1.09 -14.32 -11.75
N GLU A 160 1.32 -15.25 -10.83
CA GLU A 160 0.57 -16.52 -10.72
C GLU A 160 -0.91 -16.24 -10.39
N LEU A 161 -1.20 -15.35 -9.46
CA LEU A 161 -2.56 -14.98 -9.09
C LEU A 161 -3.30 -14.32 -10.25
N SER A 162 -2.63 -13.44 -11.02
CA SER A 162 -3.22 -12.82 -12.20
C SER A 162 -3.54 -13.83 -13.29
N GLN A 163 -2.71 -14.86 -13.45
CA GLN A 163 -3.00 -15.97 -14.37
C GLN A 163 -4.23 -16.78 -13.92
N ALA A 164 -4.30 -17.11 -12.62
CA ALA A 164 -5.42 -17.86 -12.04
C ALA A 164 -6.77 -17.10 -12.09
N LEU A 165 -6.73 -15.76 -11.96
CA LEU A 165 -7.90 -14.89 -12.11
C LEU A 165 -8.36 -14.77 -13.57
N GLY A 166 -7.45 -14.93 -14.54
CA GLY A 166 -7.74 -14.85 -15.97
C GLY A 166 -8.26 -13.46 -16.37
N ASN A 167 -9.47 -13.41 -16.93
CA ASN A 167 -10.13 -12.18 -17.38
C ASN A 167 -11.10 -11.58 -16.34
N TRP A 168 -11.12 -12.12 -15.13
CA TRP A 168 -11.95 -11.58 -14.05
C TRP A 168 -11.60 -10.14 -13.73
N LYS A 169 -12.61 -9.32 -13.49
CA LYS A 169 -12.50 -7.91 -13.06
C LYS A 169 -13.50 -7.61 -11.96
N SER A 170 -13.14 -6.70 -11.07
CA SER A 170 -14.08 -6.17 -10.10
C SER A 170 -15.15 -5.28 -10.77
N ASP A 171 -16.22 -4.98 -10.01
CA ASP A 171 -17.32 -4.13 -10.46
C ASP A 171 -16.83 -2.71 -10.80
N ASP A 172 -17.20 -2.21 -11.98
CA ASP A 172 -16.88 -0.85 -12.43
C ASP A 172 -17.46 0.24 -11.50
N ASN A 173 -18.60 -0.02 -10.85
CA ASN A 173 -19.17 0.94 -9.90
C ASN A 173 -18.30 1.07 -8.65
N TRP A 174 -17.66 -0.01 -8.21
CA TRP A 174 -16.70 0.04 -7.11
C TRP A 174 -15.46 0.87 -7.46
N TYR A 175 -14.91 0.65 -8.65
CA TYR A 175 -13.83 1.47 -9.17
C TYR A 175 -14.23 2.95 -9.29
N LYS A 176 -15.38 3.26 -9.90
CA LYS A 176 -15.89 4.64 -10.02
C LYS A 176 -16.05 5.30 -8.66
N LYS A 177 -16.57 4.58 -7.66
CA LYS A 177 -16.66 5.07 -6.28
C LYS A 177 -15.29 5.43 -5.72
N SER A 178 -14.27 4.59 -5.94
CA SER A 178 -12.91 4.87 -5.49
C SER A 178 -12.36 6.18 -6.06
N ARG A 179 -12.65 6.47 -7.33
CA ARG A 179 -12.22 7.72 -7.99
C ARG A 179 -12.92 8.94 -7.41
N ILE A 180 -14.21 8.83 -7.09
CA ILE A 180 -14.98 9.90 -6.45
C ILE A 180 -14.43 10.19 -5.05
N GLU A 181 -14.22 9.17 -4.24
CA GLU A 181 -13.66 9.31 -2.90
C GLU A 181 -12.25 9.94 -2.93
N LEU A 182 -11.38 9.48 -3.84
CA LEU A 182 -10.06 10.06 -3.99
C LEU A 182 -10.14 11.53 -4.40
N LYS A 183 -10.95 11.88 -5.40
CA LYS A 183 -11.11 13.27 -5.86
C LYS A 183 -11.57 14.19 -4.73
N ASN A 184 -12.55 13.75 -3.95
CA ASN A 184 -13.05 14.52 -2.80
C ASN A 184 -11.96 14.73 -1.75
N TRP A 185 -11.20 13.68 -1.45
CA TRP A 185 -10.09 13.73 -0.51
C TRP A 185 -8.97 14.65 -1.00
N GLU A 186 -8.55 14.51 -2.24
CA GLU A 186 -7.50 15.35 -2.83
C GLU A 186 -7.90 16.82 -2.86
N SER A 187 -9.14 17.13 -3.20
CA SER A 187 -9.65 18.50 -3.17
C SER A 187 -9.60 19.12 -1.76
N TYR A 188 -9.89 18.30 -0.74
CA TYR A 188 -9.75 18.72 0.66
C TYR A 188 -8.27 18.97 1.03
N VAL A 189 -7.39 18.02 0.73
CA VAL A 189 -5.95 18.13 1.00
C VAL A 189 -5.34 19.33 0.29
N ASP A 190 -5.66 19.54 -0.98
CA ASP A 190 -5.13 20.66 -1.77
C ASP A 190 -5.56 22.02 -1.20
N LYS A 191 -6.77 22.11 -0.66
CA LYS A 191 -7.25 23.31 0.05
C LYS A 191 -6.49 23.53 1.35
N GLU A 192 -6.36 22.51 2.20
CA GLU A 192 -5.75 22.62 3.53
C GLU A 192 -4.21 22.76 3.47
N SER A 193 -3.57 22.33 2.40
CA SER A 193 -2.12 22.43 2.18
C SER A 193 -1.71 23.54 1.19
N GLY A 194 -2.69 24.32 0.73
CA GLY A 194 -2.50 25.41 -0.24
C GLY A 194 -1.66 26.57 0.31
N PRO A 195 -1.35 27.58 -0.53
CA PRO A 195 -0.72 28.80 -0.07
C PRO A 195 -1.55 29.52 1.00
N THR A 196 -0.88 30.09 2.02
CA THR A 196 -1.54 30.79 3.12
C THR A 196 -0.82 32.04 3.51
N ASN A 197 -1.56 33.07 3.98
CA ASN A 197 -1.04 34.30 4.57
C ASN A 197 -1.14 34.27 6.11
N GLN A 198 -1.45 33.13 6.72
CA GLN A 198 -1.53 32.99 8.17
C GLN A 198 -0.16 33.22 8.80
N LYS A 199 -0.14 33.97 9.92
CA LYS A 199 1.09 34.24 10.68
C LYS A 199 1.76 32.95 11.17
N LEU A 200 0.97 31.94 11.52
CA LEU A 200 1.41 30.60 11.92
C LEU A 200 0.76 29.59 10.98
N PRO A 201 1.48 29.13 9.95
CA PRO A 201 0.97 28.11 9.06
C PRO A 201 0.86 26.76 9.78
N SER A 202 -0.12 25.92 9.38
CA SER A 202 -0.22 24.53 9.84
C SER A 202 0.88 23.66 9.22
N TYR A 203 1.09 22.46 9.77
CA TYR A 203 1.99 21.47 9.18
C TYR A 203 1.61 21.16 7.72
N ALA A 204 0.33 21.02 7.43
CA ALA A 204 -0.14 20.79 6.06
C ALA A 204 0.29 21.90 5.09
N HIS A 205 0.21 23.18 5.49
CA HIS A 205 0.69 24.32 4.67
C HIS A 205 2.20 24.24 4.40
N VAL A 206 3.00 23.91 5.43
CA VAL A 206 4.47 23.77 5.30
C VAL A 206 4.82 22.63 4.37
N ILE A 207 4.25 21.44 4.60
CA ILE A 207 4.49 20.27 3.75
C ILE A 207 4.02 20.52 2.32
N GLY A 208 2.84 21.15 2.15
CA GLY A 208 2.32 21.53 0.84
C GLY A 208 3.25 22.51 0.10
N ALA A 209 3.88 23.46 0.80
CA ALA A 209 4.87 24.36 0.23
C ALA A 209 6.13 23.58 -0.21
N CYS A 210 6.67 22.70 0.63
CA CYS A 210 7.78 21.82 0.27
C CYS A 210 7.45 20.96 -0.95
N TYR A 211 6.28 20.32 -0.95
CA TYR A 211 5.82 19.47 -2.05
C TYR A 211 5.71 20.23 -3.38
N ARG A 212 5.18 21.44 -3.38
CA ARG A 212 5.06 22.27 -4.60
C ARG A 212 6.39 22.75 -5.15
N ASN A 213 7.42 22.86 -4.32
CA ASN A 213 8.76 23.33 -4.71
C ASN A 213 9.78 22.20 -4.84
N SER A 214 9.39 20.94 -4.65
CA SER A 214 10.26 19.79 -4.86
C SER A 214 10.13 19.23 -6.26
N ASP A 215 11.19 18.58 -6.74
CA ASP A 215 11.17 17.82 -7.98
C ASP A 215 10.42 16.48 -7.81
N PRO A 216 9.84 15.92 -8.90
CA PRO A 216 9.15 14.63 -8.83
C PRO A 216 9.99 13.47 -8.28
N SER A 217 11.31 13.51 -8.51
CA SER A 217 12.28 12.50 -8.08
C SER A 217 12.85 12.71 -6.68
N ASP A 218 12.50 13.83 -6.00
CA ASP A 218 12.95 14.08 -4.63
C ASP A 218 12.39 13.03 -3.68
N ILE A 219 13.25 12.55 -2.78
CA ILE A 219 12.88 11.56 -1.78
C ILE A 219 12.47 12.27 -0.49
N ALA A 220 11.24 12.04 -0.04
CA ALA A 220 10.77 12.50 1.26
C ALA A 220 11.20 11.48 2.33
N VAL A 221 12.12 11.88 3.21
CA VAL A 221 12.52 11.09 4.39
C VAL A 221 11.84 11.65 5.61
N THR A 222 11.10 10.82 6.34
CA THR A 222 10.38 11.22 7.54
C THR A 222 10.74 10.34 8.72
N ALA A 223 10.88 10.96 9.90
CA ALA A 223 11.08 10.25 11.15
C ALA A 223 9.76 10.13 11.93
N ALA A 224 9.77 9.30 12.97
CA ALA A 224 8.63 9.11 13.86
C ALA A 224 8.14 10.42 14.51
N GLY A 225 6.82 10.57 14.68
CA GLY A 225 6.18 11.72 15.31
C GLY A 225 4.90 12.13 14.60
N GLY A 226 4.29 13.25 15.03
CA GLY A 226 3.04 13.75 14.46
C GLY A 226 3.15 14.19 13.00
N LEU A 227 4.33 14.64 12.57
CA LEU A 227 4.54 15.16 11.21
C LEU A 227 4.43 14.08 10.13
N VAL A 228 4.81 12.83 10.41
CA VAL A 228 4.77 11.74 9.44
C VAL A 228 3.36 11.49 8.90
N GLY A 229 2.35 11.61 9.75
CA GLY A 229 0.95 11.47 9.34
C GLY A 229 0.51 12.53 8.34
N GLU A 230 0.93 13.77 8.56
CA GLU A 230 0.65 14.87 7.63
C GLU A 230 1.40 14.67 6.30
N VAL A 231 2.67 14.24 6.34
CA VAL A 231 3.44 13.97 5.11
C VAL A 231 2.76 12.89 4.27
N ILE A 232 2.37 11.76 4.84
CA ILE A 232 1.69 10.68 4.12
C ILE A 232 0.38 11.13 3.44
N GLN A 233 -0.30 12.14 4.00
CA GLN A 233 -1.56 12.64 3.44
C GLN A 233 -1.34 13.75 2.40
N VAL A 234 -0.32 14.59 2.56
CA VAL A 234 -0.08 15.77 1.71
C VAL A 234 0.93 15.49 0.60
N TRP A 235 2.01 14.76 0.90
CA TRP A 235 3.08 14.43 -0.05
C TRP A 235 2.70 13.23 -0.91
N LYS A 236 2.06 13.47 -2.04
CA LYS A 236 1.61 12.42 -2.96
C LYS A 236 2.79 11.91 -3.79
N PRO A 237 3.01 10.59 -3.91
CA PRO A 237 4.17 10.04 -4.64
C PRO A 237 4.04 10.32 -6.15
N ARG A 238 4.97 11.13 -6.68
CA ARG A 238 5.04 11.47 -8.11
C ARG A 238 5.88 10.46 -8.90
N GLU A 239 6.87 9.86 -8.23
CA GLU A 239 7.70 8.76 -8.73
C GLU A 239 7.71 7.60 -7.73
N LEU A 240 8.12 6.42 -8.20
CA LEU A 240 8.28 5.24 -7.35
C LEU A 240 9.52 5.39 -6.45
N ASN A 241 9.52 4.75 -5.30
CA ASN A 241 10.64 4.77 -4.34
C ASN A 241 11.07 6.18 -3.88
N THR A 242 10.12 7.10 -3.79
CA THR A 242 10.38 8.51 -3.39
C THR A 242 9.92 8.84 -1.97
N HIS A 243 9.71 7.84 -1.13
CA HIS A 243 9.33 8.03 0.26
C HIS A 243 10.02 6.99 1.15
N GLU A 244 10.60 7.44 2.26
CA GLU A 244 11.21 6.61 3.30
C GLU A 244 10.72 7.07 4.68
N THR A 245 10.48 6.13 5.58
CA THR A 245 10.06 6.42 6.97
C THR A 245 10.89 5.58 7.92
N GLU A 246 11.56 6.23 8.86
CA GLU A 246 12.30 5.61 9.96
C GLU A 246 11.44 5.44 11.23
#